data_e525cc7473ae8f4660968ce975f37698
#
_entry.id   e525cc7473ae8f4660968ce975f37698
#
_cell.length_a   1.000
_cell.length_b   1.000
_cell.length_c   1.000
_cell.angle_alpha   90.00
_cell.angle_beta   90.00
_cell.angle_gamma   90.00
#
_symmetry.space_group_name_H-M   'P 1'
#
loop_
_entity.id
_entity.type
_entity.pdbx_description
1 polymer ?
#
loop_
_entity_poly.entity_id
_entity_poly.type
_entity_poly.pdbx_seq_one_letter_code
_entity_poly.pdbx_strand_id
1 'polypeptide(L)'
;MKKEEMILVVDTETAMINPTAKVSGCNSLVYDIGLAVANRKGEIAEKRNLVVNDIMFGEYKRMETCYYAEKLPQYYVEMGTGVRQIVSLETARRIVLELMEKYNIKKVAAYNMMFDYYALKKTNEFLGGKFEFFPEDTKYIDILKMARGVFKNNKRYSNYCYENNLLTENGNPSISAENVYRYITNNPDFVESHTGLKDVEIETEIMAYLNNRKCKLNRKIAFNY
;
A
#
# COMPACT_ATOMS: atom_id res chain seq x y z
N MET A 1 13.57 28.03 7.60
CA MET A 1 13.23 26.65 8.05
C MET A 1 13.27 25.75 6.83
N LYS A 2 13.96 24.58 6.86
CA LYS A 2 13.84 23.60 5.78
C LYS A 2 12.40 23.09 5.77
N LYS A 3 11.71 23.20 4.62
CA LYS A 3 10.38 22.61 4.43
C LYS A 3 10.49 21.10 4.68
N GLU A 4 9.62 20.56 5.51
CA GLU A 4 9.63 19.13 5.85
C GLU A 4 9.35 18.31 4.59
N GLU A 5 10.08 17.22 4.41
CA GLU A 5 9.91 16.35 3.22
C GLU A 5 8.65 15.53 3.40
N MET A 6 7.73 15.62 2.42
CA MET A 6 6.51 14.81 2.37
C MET A 6 6.70 13.62 1.44
N ILE A 7 6.03 12.52 1.77
CA ILE A 7 6.05 11.23 1.08
C ILE A 7 4.59 10.86 0.82
N LEU A 8 4.28 10.35 -0.35
CA LEU A 8 2.99 9.73 -0.63
C LEU A 8 3.08 8.25 -0.28
N VAL A 9 2.30 7.80 0.69
CA VAL A 9 2.13 6.38 1.00
C VAL A 9 0.90 5.89 0.24
N VAL A 10 1.02 4.76 -0.43
CA VAL A 10 -0.01 4.17 -1.31
C VAL A 10 -0.18 2.71 -0.95
N ASP A 11 -1.41 2.27 -0.84
CA ASP A 11 -1.77 0.86 -0.79
C ASP A 11 -2.91 0.58 -1.76
N THR A 12 -2.92 -0.62 -2.38
CA THR A 12 -3.91 -0.99 -3.39
C THR A 12 -4.54 -2.34 -3.09
N GLU A 13 -5.87 -2.38 -3.11
CA GLU A 13 -6.60 -3.64 -3.15
C GLU A 13 -6.91 -4.07 -4.57
N THR A 14 -6.80 -5.37 -4.82
CA THR A 14 -6.80 -5.88 -6.19
C THR A 14 -7.68 -7.11 -6.38
N ALA A 15 -8.21 -7.23 -7.61
CA ALA A 15 -8.84 -8.46 -8.10
C ALA A 15 -7.91 -9.13 -9.13
N MET A 16 -7.77 -10.46 -9.06
CA MET A 16 -6.88 -11.20 -9.96
C MET A 16 -7.43 -11.27 -11.39
N ILE A 17 -6.55 -11.10 -12.38
CA ILE A 17 -6.88 -11.31 -13.79
C ILE A 17 -7.10 -12.80 -14.04
N ASN A 18 -6.19 -13.63 -13.57
CA ASN A 18 -6.29 -15.10 -13.62
C ASN A 18 -6.21 -15.68 -12.20
N PRO A 19 -7.33 -16.16 -11.62
CA PRO A 19 -7.36 -16.69 -10.25
C PRO A 19 -6.50 -17.95 -10.04
N THR A 20 -6.17 -18.69 -11.11
CA THR A 20 -5.34 -19.90 -11.02
C THR A 20 -3.83 -19.63 -11.10
N ALA A 21 -3.46 -18.41 -11.45
CA ALA A 21 -2.06 -17.99 -11.52
C ALA A 21 -1.57 -17.47 -10.15
N LYS A 22 -0.24 -17.37 -10.03
CA LYS A 22 0.37 -16.80 -8.81
C LYS A 22 -0.06 -15.33 -8.62
N VAL A 23 -0.35 -14.97 -7.37
CA VAL A 23 -0.61 -13.58 -6.98
C VAL A 23 0.62 -12.72 -7.26
N SER A 24 0.44 -11.67 -8.05
CA SER A 24 1.47 -10.68 -8.38
C SER A 24 0.82 -9.42 -8.93
N GLY A 25 1.48 -8.27 -8.85
CA GLY A 25 0.98 -7.01 -9.44
C GLY A 25 0.69 -7.13 -10.94
N CYS A 26 1.48 -7.93 -11.68
CA CYS A 26 1.23 -8.17 -13.11
C CYS A 26 -0.01 -9.03 -13.40
N ASN A 27 -0.59 -9.68 -12.40
CA ASN A 27 -1.82 -10.49 -12.51
C ASN A 27 -2.98 -9.87 -11.73
N SER A 28 -2.92 -8.59 -11.42
CA SER A 28 -3.86 -7.91 -10.54
C SER A 28 -4.42 -6.64 -11.17
N LEU A 29 -5.70 -6.37 -10.94
CA LEU A 29 -6.41 -5.15 -11.33
C LEU A 29 -6.81 -4.40 -10.05
N VAL A 30 -6.42 -3.15 -9.95
CA VAL A 30 -6.66 -2.30 -8.78
C VAL A 30 -8.11 -1.82 -8.76
N TYR A 31 -8.82 -2.07 -7.67
CA TYR A 31 -10.18 -1.56 -7.44
C TYR A 31 -10.28 -0.57 -6.28
N ASP A 32 -9.31 -0.56 -5.36
CA ASP A 32 -9.24 0.38 -4.25
C ASP A 32 -7.83 0.98 -4.14
N ILE A 33 -7.74 2.28 -3.87
CA ILE A 33 -6.47 2.99 -3.70
C ILE A 33 -6.57 3.84 -2.43
N GLY A 34 -5.81 3.47 -1.42
CA GLY A 34 -5.54 4.29 -0.26
C GLY A 34 -4.34 5.19 -0.50
N LEU A 35 -4.47 6.46 -0.11
CA LEU A 35 -3.40 7.44 -0.22
C LEU A 35 -3.24 8.20 1.10
N ALA A 36 -2.02 8.33 1.59
CA ALA A 36 -1.67 9.21 2.70
C ALA A 36 -0.45 10.07 2.35
N VAL A 37 -0.60 11.38 2.48
CA VAL A 37 0.52 12.33 2.40
C VAL A 37 1.08 12.50 3.80
N ALA A 38 2.26 11.99 4.06
CA ALA A 38 2.85 11.99 5.39
C ALA A 38 4.32 12.45 5.38
N ASN A 39 4.78 12.94 6.52
CA ASN A 39 6.20 13.19 6.72
C ASN A 39 6.92 11.92 7.25
N ARG A 40 8.24 12.02 7.44
CA ARG A 40 9.05 10.90 7.94
C ARG A 40 8.73 10.48 9.37
N LYS A 41 8.01 11.30 10.14
CA LYS A 41 7.60 11.00 11.51
C LYS A 41 6.24 10.29 11.56
N GLY A 42 5.56 10.14 10.42
CA GLY A 42 4.22 9.56 10.33
C GLY A 42 3.09 10.56 10.54
N GLU A 43 3.38 11.87 10.59
CA GLU A 43 2.35 12.89 10.67
C GLU A 43 1.67 13.02 9.30
N ILE A 44 0.39 12.68 9.25
CA ILE A 44 -0.41 12.68 8.01
C ILE A 44 -1.02 14.06 7.81
N ALA A 45 -0.73 14.68 6.66
CA ALA A 45 -1.29 15.97 6.26
C ALA A 45 -2.59 15.85 5.47
N GLU A 46 -2.73 14.80 4.67
CA GLU A 46 -3.91 14.58 3.82
C GLU A 46 -4.07 13.09 3.50
N LYS A 47 -5.33 12.64 3.36
CA LYS A 47 -5.68 11.26 2.98
C LYS A 47 -6.70 11.26 1.87
N ARG A 48 -6.68 10.21 1.03
CA ARG A 48 -7.73 9.91 0.04
C ARG A 48 -8.07 8.42 0.08
N ASN A 49 -9.33 8.14 -0.19
CA ASN A 49 -9.88 6.79 -0.26
C ASN A 49 -10.63 6.69 -1.59
N LEU A 50 -10.04 6.02 -2.58
CA LEU A 50 -10.51 6.02 -3.95
C LEU A 50 -10.93 4.61 -4.38
N VAL A 51 -12.12 4.49 -4.96
CA VAL A 51 -12.57 3.27 -5.63
C VAL A 51 -12.49 3.48 -7.13
N VAL A 52 -11.78 2.61 -7.81
CA VAL A 52 -11.63 2.61 -9.28
C VAL A 52 -12.86 1.97 -9.90
N ASN A 53 -13.80 2.78 -10.40
CA ASN A 53 -15.08 2.33 -10.94
C ASN A 53 -14.92 1.43 -12.15
N ASP A 54 -13.89 1.65 -12.97
CA ASP A 54 -13.59 0.84 -14.14
C ASP A 54 -13.42 -0.64 -13.81
N ILE A 55 -12.91 -0.93 -12.60
CA ILE A 55 -12.72 -2.30 -12.11
C ILE A 55 -13.87 -2.72 -11.18
N MET A 56 -14.21 -1.88 -10.18
CA MET A 56 -15.24 -2.21 -9.18
C MET A 56 -16.58 -2.57 -9.84
N PHE A 57 -17.00 -1.83 -10.85
CA PHE A 57 -18.26 -2.03 -11.53
C PHE A 57 -18.11 -2.60 -12.94
N GLY A 58 -17.04 -2.19 -13.66
CA GLY A 58 -16.76 -2.70 -15.00
C GLY A 58 -16.41 -4.19 -15.03
N GLU A 59 -15.73 -4.67 -13.98
CA GLU A 59 -15.29 -6.06 -13.81
C GLU A 59 -16.00 -6.77 -12.65
N TYR A 60 -17.30 -6.50 -12.43
CA TYR A 60 -18.06 -6.95 -11.25
C TYR A 60 -17.96 -8.46 -10.98
N LYS A 61 -17.87 -9.31 -12.03
CA LYS A 61 -17.69 -10.76 -11.87
C LYS A 61 -16.36 -11.14 -11.23
N ARG A 62 -15.31 -10.34 -11.44
CA ARG A 62 -14.02 -10.52 -10.76
C ARG A 62 -14.10 -10.10 -9.30
N MET A 63 -14.89 -9.07 -9.01
CA MET A 63 -15.08 -8.59 -7.65
C MET A 63 -15.71 -9.64 -6.74
N GLU A 64 -16.64 -10.45 -7.26
CA GLU A 64 -17.26 -11.57 -6.52
C GLU A 64 -16.25 -12.67 -6.13
N THR A 65 -15.13 -12.76 -6.83
CA THR A 65 -14.07 -13.76 -6.62
C THR A 65 -12.75 -13.17 -6.14
N CYS A 66 -12.70 -11.88 -5.82
CA CYS A 66 -11.48 -11.27 -5.28
C CYS A 66 -11.22 -11.79 -3.86
N TYR A 67 -9.96 -11.71 -3.42
CA TYR A 67 -9.51 -12.31 -2.15
C TYR A 67 -10.30 -11.79 -0.94
N TYR A 68 -10.70 -10.51 -0.97
CA TYR A 68 -11.48 -9.86 0.09
C TYR A 68 -12.92 -9.55 -0.35
N ALA A 69 -13.56 -10.45 -1.13
CA ALA A 69 -14.95 -10.26 -1.58
C ALA A 69 -15.94 -10.05 -0.44
N GLU A 70 -15.68 -10.60 0.74
CA GLU A 70 -16.49 -10.38 1.95
C GLU A 70 -16.49 -8.94 2.45
N LYS A 71 -15.55 -8.10 2.00
CA LYS A 71 -15.52 -6.66 2.32
C LYS A 71 -16.40 -5.81 1.39
N LEU A 72 -16.87 -6.34 0.26
CA LEU A 72 -17.68 -5.60 -0.71
C LEU A 72 -18.91 -4.90 -0.09
N PRO A 73 -19.67 -5.49 0.85
CA PRO A 73 -20.78 -4.80 1.49
C PRO A 73 -20.34 -3.51 2.20
N GLN A 74 -19.19 -3.51 2.88
CA GLN A 74 -18.61 -2.32 3.50
C GLN A 74 -18.27 -1.25 2.45
N TYR A 75 -17.66 -1.65 1.33
CA TYR A 75 -17.36 -0.73 0.24
C TYR A 75 -18.60 -0.03 -0.30
N TYR A 76 -19.71 -0.75 -0.50
CA TYR A 76 -20.97 -0.15 -0.97
C TYR A 76 -21.54 0.88 0.01
N VAL A 77 -21.48 0.60 1.31
CA VAL A 77 -21.90 1.54 2.35
C VAL A 77 -21.00 2.79 2.34
N GLU A 78 -19.68 2.63 2.32
CA GLU A 78 -18.72 3.72 2.35
C GLU A 78 -18.76 4.59 1.08
N MET A 79 -19.04 4.00 -0.08
CA MET A 79 -19.31 4.74 -1.32
C MET A 79 -20.61 5.52 -1.23
N GLY A 80 -21.69 4.92 -0.69
CA GLY A 80 -22.99 5.58 -0.52
C GLY A 80 -22.96 6.73 0.45
N THR A 81 -22.08 6.70 1.44
CA THR A 81 -21.90 7.77 2.45
C THR A 81 -20.83 8.79 2.08
N GLY A 82 -20.15 8.60 0.93
CA GLY A 82 -19.09 9.51 0.47
C GLY A 82 -17.75 9.36 1.21
N VAL A 83 -17.59 8.34 2.06
CA VAL A 83 -16.31 8.01 2.72
C VAL A 83 -15.29 7.52 1.71
N ARG A 84 -15.75 6.85 0.64
CA ARG A 84 -14.96 6.47 -0.52
C ARG A 84 -15.38 7.25 -1.74
N GLN A 85 -14.42 7.84 -2.42
CA GLN A 85 -14.65 8.56 -3.66
C GLN A 85 -14.58 7.60 -4.84
N ILE A 86 -15.68 7.53 -5.62
CA ILE A 86 -15.73 6.71 -6.84
C ILE A 86 -15.13 7.52 -7.99
N VAL A 87 -14.10 6.98 -8.63
CA VAL A 87 -13.37 7.65 -9.72
C VAL A 87 -12.95 6.67 -10.81
N SER A 88 -12.65 7.17 -12.01
CA SER A 88 -11.92 6.39 -13.01
C SER A 88 -10.43 6.28 -12.63
N LEU A 89 -9.72 5.29 -13.17
CA LEU A 89 -8.27 5.15 -12.96
C LEU A 89 -7.52 6.42 -13.40
N GLU A 90 -7.95 7.04 -14.50
CA GLU A 90 -7.36 8.31 -14.97
C GLU A 90 -7.58 9.45 -13.98
N THR A 91 -8.78 9.54 -13.39
CA THR A 91 -9.07 10.53 -12.35
C THR A 91 -8.28 10.24 -11.08
N ALA A 92 -8.13 8.98 -10.68
CA ALA A 92 -7.28 8.59 -9.54
C ALA A 92 -5.83 9.05 -9.76
N ARG A 93 -5.28 8.82 -10.97
CA ARG A 93 -3.97 9.33 -11.34
C ARG A 93 -3.88 10.85 -11.22
N ARG A 94 -4.86 11.59 -11.72
CA ARG A 94 -4.87 13.04 -11.64
C ARG A 94 -4.84 13.52 -10.17
N ILE A 95 -5.62 12.90 -9.30
CA ILE A 95 -5.61 13.19 -7.85
C ILE A 95 -4.21 12.94 -7.26
N VAL A 96 -3.55 11.84 -7.63
CA VAL A 96 -2.18 11.57 -7.20
C VAL A 96 -1.22 12.66 -7.65
N LEU A 97 -1.28 13.08 -8.92
CA LEU A 97 -0.41 14.14 -9.44
C LEU A 97 -0.65 15.49 -8.75
N GLU A 98 -1.92 15.86 -8.50
CA GLU A 98 -2.30 17.05 -7.76
C GLU A 98 -1.76 17.04 -6.31
N LEU A 99 -1.83 15.90 -5.62
CA LEU A 99 -1.24 15.74 -4.29
C LEU A 99 0.29 15.87 -4.34
N MET A 100 0.93 15.23 -5.31
CA MET A 100 2.39 15.29 -5.47
C MET A 100 2.86 16.71 -5.75
N GLU A 101 2.14 17.47 -6.58
CA GLU A 101 2.42 18.88 -6.85
C GLU A 101 2.19 19.76 -5.61
N LYS A 102 1.00 19.67 -4.99
CA LYS A 102 0.59 20.46 -3.81
C LYS A 102 1.60 20.38 -2.67
N TYR A 103 2.11 19.19 -2.40
CA TYR A 103 3.04 18.94 -1.30
C TYR A 103 4.50 18.84 -1.74
N ASN A 104 4.81 19.06 -3.02
CA ASN A 104 6.14 18.91 -3.61
C ASN A 104 6.75 17.53 -3.33
N ILE A 105 5.96 16.48 -3.52
CA ILE A 105 6.33 15.09 -3.26
C ILE A 105 7.17 14.56 -4.42
N LYS A 106 8.29 13.90 -4.09
CA LYS A 106 9.19 13.22 -5.02
C LYS A 106 9.37 11.74 -4.66
N LYS A 107 8.67 11.27 -3.63
CA LYS A 107 8.80 9.91 -3.12
C LYS A 107 7.44 9.29 -2.90
N VAL A 108 7.29 8.05 -3.36
CA VAL A 108 6.13 7.20 -3.12
C VAL A 108 6.58 5.99 -2.32
N ALA A 109 5.81 5.59 -1.33
CA ALA A 109 6.09 4.47 -0.45
C ALA A 109 4.91 3.50 -0.42
N ALA A 110 5.18 2.20 -0.30
CA ALA A 110 4.18 1.16 -0.04
C ALA A 110 4.83 -0.04 0.64
N TYR A 111 4.03 -0.87 1.29
CA TYR A 111 4.49 -2.15 1.83
C TYR A 111 4.54 -3.21 0.73
N ASN A 112 5.74 -3.49 0.20
CA ASN A 112 5.98 -4.24 -1.04
C ASN A 112 5.67 -3.43 -2.31
N MET A 113 6.26 -2.24 -2.40
CA MET A 113 6.05 -1.21 -3.44
C MET A 113 5.97 -1.75 -4.89
N MET A 114 6.71 -2.84 -5.19
CA MET A 114 6.69 -3.45 -6.53
C MET A 114 5.32 -4.04 -6.88
N PHE A 115 4.59 -4.55 -5.89
CA PHE A 115 3.26 -5.09 -6.13
C PHE A 115 2.31 -3.98 -6.59
N ASP A 116 2.22 -2.89 -5.84
CA ASP A 116 1.32 -1.76 -6.12
C ASP A 116 1.67 -1.07 -7.44
N TYR A 117 2.96 -0.87 -7.69
CA TYR A 117 3.44 -0.31 -8.93
C TYR A 117 2.99 -1.13 -10.15
N TYR A 118 3.21 -2.44 -10.13
CA TYR A 118 2.83 -3.30 -11.26
C TYR A 118 1.32 -3.50 -11.35
N ALA A 119 0.59 -3.52 -10.25
CA ALA A 119 -0.87 -3.62 -10.25
C ALA A 119 -1.49 -2.37 -10.90
N LEU A 120 -1.04 -1.16 -10.54
CA LEU A 120 -1.47 0.08 -11.18
C LEU A 120 -1.12 0.13 -12.65
N LYS A 121 0.11 -0.25 -13.03
CA LYS A 121 0.54 -0.34 -14.42
C LYS A 121 -0.32 -1.33 -15.20
N LYS A 122 -0.54 -2.52 -14.64
CA LYS A 122 -1.35 -3.56 -15.29
C LYS A 122 -2.81 -3.17 -15.46
N THR A 123 -3.38 -2.49 -14.47
CA THR A 123 -4.74 -1.95 -14.57
C THR A 123 -4.84 -0.93 -15.69
N ASN A 124 -3.87 -0.02 -15.80
CA ASN A 124 -3.83 0.96 -16.88
C ASN A 124 -3.73 0.29 -18.27
N GLU A 125 -2.86 -0.71 -18.43
CA GLU A 125 -2.74 -1.48 -19.66
C GLU A 125 -4.03 -2.22 -20.01
N PHE A 126 -4.67 -2.84 -19.01
CA PHE A 126 -5.93 -3.57 -19.17
C PHE A 126 -7.07 -2.66 -19.67
N LEU A 127 -7.11 -1.42 -19.19
CA LEU A 127 -8.08 -0.41 -19.59
C LEU A 127 -7.69 0.31 -20.91
N GLY A 128 -6.61 -0.12 -21.56
CA GLY A 128 -6.14 0.47 -22.84
C GLY A 128 -5.38 1.79 -22.67
N GLY A 129 -5.05 2.18 -21.44
CA GLY A 129 -4.29 3.39 -21.14
C GLY A 129 -2.80 3.24 -21.50
N LYS A 130 -2.14 4.38 -21.77
CA LYS A 130 -0.73 4.44 -22.17
C LYS A 130 0.09 5.39 -21.28
N PHE A 131 -0.41 5.75 -20.10
CA PHE A 131 0.30 6.66 -19.19
C PHE A 131 1.02 5.88 -18.08
N GLU A 132 2.11 6.43 -17.60
CA GLU A 132 2.70 6.00 -16.33
C GLU A 132 1.90 6.60 -15.18
N PHE A 133 1.59 5.79 -14.13
CA PHE A 133 0.75 6.25 -13.02
C PHE A 133 1.43 7.33 -12.20
N PHE A 134 2.73 7.20 -11.96
CA PHE A 134 3.56 8.18 -11.28
C PHE A 134 4.48 8.93 -12.26
N PRO A 135 4.95 10.16 -11.93
CA PRO A 135 5.96 10.86 -12.71
C PRO A 135 7.26 10.06 -12.84
N GLU A 136 7.95 10.24 -13.97
CA GLU A 136 9.19 9.50 -14.31
C GLU A 136 10.33 9.69 -13.29
N ASP A 137 10.41 10.88 -12.66
CA ASP A 137 11.41 11.22 -11.65
C ASP A 137 11.06 10.76 -10.23
N THR A 138 9.96 9.99 -10.06
CA THR A 138 9.50 9.48 -8.78
C THR A 138 10.48 8.49 -8.19
N LYS A 139 10.81 8.67 -6.92
CA LYS A 139 11.62 7.73 -6.14
C LYS A 139 10.73 6.85 -5.30
N TYR A 140 10.96 5.54 -5.35
CA TYR A 140 10.15 4.57 -4.65
C TYR A 140 10.80 4.11 -3.35
N ILE A 141 9.99 3.92 -2.31
CA ILE A 141 10.38 3.42 -0.99
C ILE A 141 9.60 2.14 -0.76
N ASP A 142 10.31 1.03 -0.59
CA ASP A 142 9.71 -0.25 -0.24
C ASP A 142 9.81 -0.46 1.27
N ILE A 143 8.68 -0.26 1.98
CA ILE A 143 8.58 -0.35 3.43
C ILE A 143 8.88 -1.78 3.90
N LEU A 144 8.48 -2.82 3.15
CA LEU A 144 8.81 -4.22 3.46
C LEU A 144 10.32 -4.46 3.44
N LYS A 145 11.05 -3.90 2.47
CA LYS A 145 12.52 -4.02 2.43
C LYS A 145 13.18 -3.31 3.62
N MET A 146 12.63 -2.16 4.04
CA MET A 146 13.06 -1.48 5.25
C MET A 146 12.81 -2.36 6.49
N ALA A 147 11.60 -2.91 6.63
CA ALA A 147 11.23 -3.79 7.73
C ALA A 147 12.12 -5.04 7.79
N ARG A 148 12.38 -5.69 6.66
CA ARG A 148 13.34 -6.81 6.57
C ARG A 148 14.74 -6.42 7.04
N GLY A 149 15.21 -5.24 6.70
CA GLY A 149 16.50 -4.71 7.16
C GLY A 149 16.60 -4.55 8.68
N VAL A 150 15.49 -4.25 9.36
CA VAL A 150 15.44 -4.07 10.83
C VAL A 150 15.12 -5.36 11.57
N PHE A 151 14.19 -6.16 11.07
CA PHE A 151 13.57 -7.25 11.82
C PHE A 151 14.12 -8.64 11.50
N LYS A 152 14.66 -8.88 10.29
CA LYS A 152 15.11 -10.23 9.87
C LYS A 152 16.07 -10.90 10.86
N ASN A 153 16.97 -10.13 11.51
CA ASN A 153 17.94 -10.65 12.46
C ASN A 153 17.74 -10.08 13.88
N ASN A 154 16.56 -9.55 14.17
CA ASN A 154 16.25 -8.96 15.46
C ASN A 154 15.70 -10.03 16.42
N LYS A 155 16.50 -10.43 17.41
CA LYS A 155 16.13 -11.46 18.39
C LYS A 155 14.84 -11.12 19.16
N ARG A 156 14.61 -9.84 19.50
CA ARG A 156 13.38 -9.42 20.22
C ARG A 156 12.14 -9.62 19.36
N TYR A 157 12.23 -9.21 18.08
CA TYR A 157 11.15 -9.44 17.13
C TYR A 157 10.89 -10.93 16.87
N SER A 158 11.96 -11.69 16.71
CA SER A 158 11.84 -13.16 16.52
C SER A 158 11.16 -13.82 17.71
N ASN A 159 11.58 -13.52 18.95
CA ASN A 159 10.94 -14.04 20.15
C ASN A 159 9.45 -13.68 20.21
N TYR A 160 9.13 -12.41 19.96
CA TYR A 160 7.73 -11.95 19.90
C TYR A 160 6.90 -12.74 18.89
N CYS A 161 7.45 -13.01 17.68
CA CYS A 161 6.77 -13.82 16.69
C CYS A 161 6.57 -15.27 17.14
N TYR A 162 7.54 -15.89 17.79
CA TYR A 162 7.40 -17.24 18.33
C TYR A 162 6.37 -17.31 19.47
N GLU A 163 6.39 -16.37 20.39
CA GLU A 163 5.48 -16.29 21.53
C GLU A 163 4.02 -16.10 21.09
N ASN A 164 3.79 -15.38 19.96
CA ASN A 164 2.45 -15.07 19.45
C ASN A 164 2.07 -15.90 18.21
N ASN A 165 2.83 -16.95 17.86
CA ASN A 165 2.62 -17.81 16.70
C ASN A 165 2.50 -17.04 15.35
N LEU A 166 3.28 -15.97 15.18
CA LEU A 166 3.31 -15.13 13.99
C LEU A 166 4.41 -15.59 13.02
N LEU A 167 4.27 -16.81 12.51
CA LEU A 167 5.26 -17.45 11.69
C LEU A 167 4.76 -17.64 10.24
N THR A 168 5.70 -17.68 9.31
CA THR A 168 5.44 -18.11 7.93
C THR A 168 5.22 -19.62 7.87
N GLU A 169 4.71 -20.15 6.76
CA GLU A 169 4.58 -21.60 6.52
C GLU A 169 5.87 -22.38 6.75
N ASN A 170 7.03 -21.74 6.53
CA ASN A 170 8.35 -22.32 6.74
C ASN A 170 8.87 -22.15 8.19
N GLY A 171 8.04 -21.72 9.14
CA GLY A 171 8.38 -21.54 10.54
C GLY A 171 9.28 -20.33 10.85
N ASN A 172 9.48 -19.43 9.91
CA ASN A 172 10.26 -18.21 10.15
C ASN A 172 9.36 -17.08 10.66
N PRO A 173 9.89 -16.12 11.49
CA PRO A 173 9.18 -14.91 11.85
C PRO A 173 8.61 -14.19 10.62
N SER A 174 7.31 -13.95 10.61
CA SER A 174 6.64 -13.26 9.53
C SER A 174 6.92 -11.76 9.61
N ILE A 175 7.21 -11.12 8.47
CA ILE A 175 7.43 -9.67 8.35
C ILE A 175 6.33 -9.10 7.42
N SER A 176 5.06 -9.47 7.65
CA SER A 176 3.89 -8.81 7.05
C SER A 176 3.65 -7.45 7.71
N ALA A 177 2.91 -6.56 7.05
CA ALA A 177 2.54 -5.26 7.63
C ALA A 177 1.83 -5.44 8.97
N GLU A 178 0.81 -6.30 9.01
CA GLU A 178 0.06 -6.64 10.21
C GLU A 178 0.96 -7.09 11.38
N ASN A 179 1.87 -8.04 11.16
CA ASN A 179 2.71 -8.58 12.22
C ASN A 179 3.77 -7.58 12.70
N VAL A 180 4.30 -6.77 11.79
CA VAL A 180 5.18 -5.64 12.16
C VAL A 180 4.41 -4.61 12.97
N TYR A 181 3.18 -4.30 12.57
CA TYR A 181 2.33 -3.34 13.29
C TYR A 181 1.95 -3.84 14.69
N ARG A 182 1.57 -5.11 14.84
CA ARG A 182 1.36 -5.77 16.14
C ARG A 182 2.55 -5.58 17.08
N TYR A 183 3.75 -5.80 16.55
CA TYR A 183 4.99 -5.68 17.35
C TYR A 183 5.28 -4.24 17.76
N ILE A 184 5.19 -3.27 16.84
CA ILE A 184 5.55 -1.87 17.14
C ILE A 184 4.55 -1.18 18.05
N THR A 185 3.28 -1.62 18.04
CA THR A 185 2.21 -1.11 18.89
C THR A 185 2.02 -1.92 20.17
N ASN A 186 2.74 -3.05 20.29
CA ASN A 186 2.56 -4.02 21.38
C ASN A 186 1.10 -4.49 21.51
N ASN A 187 0.42 -4.70 20.38
CA ASN A 187 -0.95 -5.18 20.30
C ASN A 187 -1.00 -6.48 19.47
N PRO A 188 -0.82 -7.65 20.10
CA PRO A 188 -0.80 -8.93 19.40
C PRO A 188 -2.14 -9.32 18.77
N ASP A 189 -3.23 -8.78 19.27
CA ASP A 189 -4.60 -9.08 18.80
C ASP A 189 -5.06 -8.16 17.65
N PHE A 190 -4.21 -7.23 17.22
CA PHE A 190 -4.54 -6.36 16.09
C PHE A 190 -4.81 -7.18 14.83
N VAL A 191 -5.86 -6.84 14.10
CA VAL A 191 -6.20 -7.44 12.80
C VAL A 191 -6.26 -6.32 11.75
N GLU A 192 -5.52 -6.50 10.66
CA GLU A 192 -5.51 -5.59 9.54
C GLU A 192 -6.87 -5.56 8.84
N SER A 193 -7.33 -4.37 8.45
CA SER A 193 -8.67 -4.22 7.87
C SER A 193 -8.75 -4.65 6.42
N HIS A 194 -7.60 -4.74 5.73
CA HIS A 194 -7.50 -5.01 4.29
C HIS A 194 -8.40 -4.07 3.48
N THR A 195 -8.18 -2.77 3.70
CA THR A 195 -8.79 -1.69 2.94
C THR A 195 -7.77 -0.59 2.74
N GLY A 196 -7.55 -0.17 1.49
CA GLY A 196 -6.42 0.67 1.11
C GLY A 196 -6.17 1.87 2.03
N LEU A 197 -7.22 2.61 2.46
CA LEU A 197 -7.03 3.75 3.36
C LEU A 197 -6.54 3.36 4.75
N LYS A 198 -7.03 2.25 5.33
CA LYS A 198 -6.60 1.81 6.67
C LYS A 198 -5.19 1.27 6.62
N ASP A 199 -4.85 0.60 5.55
CA ASP A 199 -3.56 -0.03 5.38
C ASP A 199 -2.46 1.02 5.13
N VAL A 200 -2.73 2.12 4.40
CA VAL A 200 -1.76 3.24 4.33
C VAL A 200 -1.55 3.95 5.66
N GLU A 201 -2.53 3.99 6.57
CA GLU A 201 -2.35 4.53 7.92
C GLU A 201 -1.34 3.67 8.69
N ILE A 202 -1.52 2.34 8.68
CA ILE A 202 -0.62 1.37 9.31
C ILE A 202 0.78 1.43 8.69
N GLU A 203 0.88 1.43 7.38
CA GLU A 203 2.14 1.53 6.66
C GLU A 203 2.90 2.82 6.95
N THR A 204 2.16 3.93 7.11
CA THR A 204 2.72 5.23 7.49
C THR A 204 3.35 5.16 8.90
N GLU A 205 2.69 4.53 9.86
CA GLU A 205 3.21 4.34 11.20
C GLU A 205 4.43 3.40 11.22
N ILE A 206 4.38 2.31 10.46
CA ILE A 206 5.53 1.40 10.28
C ILE A 206 6.71 2.16 9.67
N MET A 207 6.50 2.94 8.61
CA MET A 207 7.54 3.74 7.96
C MET A 207 8.17 4.71 8.95
N ALA A 208 7.37 5.41 9.76
CA ALA A 208 7.85 6.33 10.78
C ALA A 208 8.70 5.62 11.84
N TYR A 209 8.24 4.49 12.35
CA TYR A 209 8.99 3.67 13.29
C TYR A 209 10.35 3.24 12.74
N LEU A 210 10.38 2.75 11.48
CA LEU A 210 11.60 2.31 10.83
C LEU A 210 12.59 3.46 10.57
N ASN A 211 12.09 4.65 10.21
CA ASN A 211 12.90 5.86 10.05
C ASN A 211 13.61 6.26 11.35
N ASN A 212 12.92 6.20 12.49
CA ASN A 212 13.47 6.53 13.82
C ASN A 212 14.57 5.54 14.26
N ARG A 213 14.59 4.33 13.71
CA ARG A 213 15.64 3.32 13.99
C ARG A 213 16.89 3.49 13.12
N LYS A 214 17.10 4.65 12.48
CA LYS A 214 18.24 4.94 11.58
C LYS A 214 18.34 3.95 10.41
N CYS A 215 17.27 3.29 10.07
CA CYS A 215 17.18 2.63 8.79
C CYS A 215 17.42 3.68 7.70
N LYS A 216 18.58 3.61 7.06
CA LYS A 216 18.86 4.45 5.90
C LYS A 216 17.79 4.09 4.89
N LEU A 217 16.86 5.03 4.63
CA LEU A 217 16.03 4.97 3.43
C LEU A 217 16.99 4.66 2.29
N ASN A 218 16.90 3.43 1.78
CA ASN A 218 17.90 2.96 0.85
C ASN A 218 17.75 3.81 -0.41
N ARG A 219 18.71 4.74 -0.63
CA ARG A 219 18.69 5.75 -1.70
C ARG A 219 18.75 5.15 -3.11
N LYS A 220 18.75 3.82 -3.22
CA LYS A 220 18.93 3.07 -4.46
C LYS A 220 17.83 2.03 -4.70
N ILE A 221 16.56 2.36 -4.43
CA ILE A 221 15.50 1.62 -5.10
C ILE A 221 14.95 2.56 -6.18
N ALA A 222 15.85 3.00 -7.07
CA ALA A 222 15.44 3.37 -8.41
C ALA A 222 15.18 2.04 -9.13
N PHE A 223 14.01 1.85 -9.64
CA PHE A 223 13.76 0.80 -10.61
C PHE A 223 14.57 1.17 -11.86
N ASN A 224 15.68 0.48 -12.09
CA ASN A 224 16.30 0.47 -13.40
C ASN A 224 15.44 -0.47 -14.26
N TYR A 225 14.71 0.10 -15.21
CA TYR A 225 14.09 -0.62 -16.32
C TYR A 225 15.14 -0.88 -17.41
#